data_f8d468744b1fc9f334ec1207b588de29
#
_entry.id   f8d468744b1fc9f334ec1207b588de29
#
_cell.length_a   1.000
_cell.length_b   1.000
_cell.length_c   1.000
_cell.angle_alpha   90.00
_cell.angle_beta   90.00
_cell.angle_gamma   90.00
#
_symmetry.space_group_name_H-M   'P 1'
#
loop_
_entity.id
_entity.type
_entity.pdbx_description
1 polymer ?
#
loop_
_entity_poly.entity_id
_entity_poly.type
_entity_poly.pdbx_seq_one_letter_code
_entity_poly.pdbx_strand_id
1 'polypeptide(L)'
;MKVIYARSPYTISIDEAGQIGSKIELRIWYNGDTRPSEPTYTLSKQITSITQTETYYNISTYIKDFIENINPQTVLLIDTEEKEMYCLVEVITYYTEDLIDYTEIDTLDFVGVNGFTNPALGANQATIESVIYLTNPTIDVLTNDLETTFSSSQNVPYFNLLVEWGAVAGKELKYVYKDLTNTNNSIESILTDADDAGIYNLKVPYRLNGSFYANGNTVQIVDTSRGGGVAPLPTITYTTVCESKYTPVRCDFINRFGGWQTITFFKAQTNNFEFKSSDFKVLPASWDYNPLIGGTKSFNFQAMQTVKLNTGFVKENFIDVIFDLYASEKILIDNKPVTIKSKSLAYKTQIKDKNINYEIDFEYTYNLINDVQ
;
A
#
# COMPACT_ATOMS: atom_id res chain seq x y z
N MET A 1 6.21 19.48 3.35
CA MET A 1 6.87 18.31 3.98
C MET A 1 7.26 17.29 2.91
N LYS A 2 8.31 16.48 3.10
CA LYS A 2 8.75 15.45 2.14
C LYS A 2 8.24 14.08 2.55
N VAL A 3 7.93 13.20 1.57
CA VAL A 3 7.52 11.81 1.83
C VAL A 3 8.69 10.87 1.58
N ILE A 4 8.93 9.96 2.52
CA ILE A 4 9.91 8.88 2.41
C ILE A 4 9.17 7.55 2.25
N TYR A 5 9.54 6.81 1.21
CA TYR A 5 9.06 5.44 1.00
C TYR A 5 9.93 4.46 1.77
N ALA A 6 9.41 3.89 2.86
CA ALA A 6 10.17 3.09 3.83
C ALA A 6 10.76 1.78 3.28
N ARG A 7 10.25 1.29 2.14
CA ARG A 7 10.74 0.07 1.47
C ARG A 7 11.86 0.32 0.47
N SER A 8 12.30 1.58 0.33
CA SER A 8 13.44 1.95 -0.50
C SER A 8 14.46 2.73 0.33
N PRO A 9 15.76 2.60 0.06
CA PRO A 9 16.77 3.34 0.81
C PRO A 9 16.54 4.85 0.72
N TYR A 10 16.56 5.52 1.84
CA TYR A 10 16.62 6.97 1.94
C TYR A 10 17.81 7.38 2.79
N THR A 11 18.74 8.09 2.18
CA THR A 11 20.02 8.42 2.80
C THR A 11 20.13 9.92 3.04
N ILE A 12 20.46 10.27 4.27
CA ILE A 12 20.86 11.62 4.66
C ILE A 12 22.39 11.67 4.63
N SER A 13 22.95 12.66 3.94
CA SER A 13 24.38 12.94 3.93
C SER A 13 24.69 14.14 4.81
N ILE A 14 25.80 14.10 5.51
CA ILE A 14 26.36 15.21 6.26
C ILE A 14 27.79 15.42 5.76
N ASP A 15 28.04 16.62 5.21
CA ASP A 15 29.34 17.03 4.64
C ASP A 15 29.64 18.47 5.09
N GLU A 16 30.24 18.57 6.27
CA GLU A 16 30.63 19.84 6.86
C GLU A 16 32.15 19.99 6.89
N ALA A 17 32.59 21.21 6.66
CA ALA A 17 34.02 21.51 6.63
C ALA A 17 34.68 21.23 8.00
N GLY A 18 35.73 20.39 8.01
CA GLY A 18 36.44 20.03 9.23
C GLY A 18 35.80 18.93 10.07
N GLN A 19 34.69 18.35 9.60
CA GLN A 19 34.05 17.27 10.34
C GLN A 19 34.95 16.02 10.44
N ILE A 20 35.05 15.46 11.63
CA ILE A 20 35.67 14.16 11.91
C ILE A 20 34.64 13.10 12.32
N GLY A 21 33.41 13.51 12.53
CA GLY A 21 32.28 12.65 12.82
C GLY A 21 30.96 13.40 12.69
N SER A 22 29.87 12.64 12.76
CA SER A 22 28.51 13.16 12.72
C SER A 22 27.56 12.32 13.54
N LYS A 23 26.40 12.87 13.82
CA LYS A 23 25.30 12.23 14.53
C LYS A 23 23.98 12.65 13.89
N ILE A 24 23.00 11.74 13.85
CA ILE A 24 21.62 12.09 13.60
C ILE A 24 20.74 11.60 14.75
N GLU A 25 19.75 12.37 15.09
CA GLU A 25 18.69 12.03 16.04
C GLU A 25 17.38 11.91 15.29
N LEU A 26 16.73 10.74 15.39
CA LEU A 26 15.45 10.44 14.77
C LEU A 26 14.38 10.47 15.85
N ARG A 27 13.33 11.25 15.62
CA ARG A 27 12.08 11.20 16.38
C ARG A 27 10.99 10.74 15.43
N ILE A 28 10.34 9.63 15.78
CA ILE A 28 9.30 9.01 14.95
C ILE A 28 8.06 8.82 15.81
N TRP A 29 6.91 9.29 15.31
CA TRP A 29 5.64 9.20 16.03
C TRP A 29 4.45 9.12 15.05
N TYR A 30 3.29 8.74 15.55
CA TYR A 30 2.05 8.70 14.79
C TYR A 30 1.35 10.05 14.79
N ASN A 31 0.58 10.35 13.77
CA ASN A 31 -0.25 11.56 13.73
C ASN A 31 -1.26 11.55 14.89
N GLY A 32 -1.40 12.69 15.56
CA GLY A 32 -2.23 12.84 16.76
C GLY A 32 -1.54 12.44 18.08
N ASP A 33 -0.36 11.83 18.02
CA ASP A 33 0.48 11.64 19.19
C ASP A 33 1.36 12.88 19.42
N THR A 34 1.78 13.06 20.65
CA THR A 34 2.72 14.14 20.98
C THR A 34 4.10 13.80 20.45
N ARG A 35 4.76 14.75 19.79
CA ARG A 35 6.16 14.59 19.38
C ARG A 35 7.03 14.17 20.58
N PRO A 36 7.85 13.10 20.45
CA PRO A 36 8.72 12.65 21.53
C PRO A 36 9.73 13.73 21.93
N SER A 37 9.90 13.94 23.24
CA SER A 37 10.92 14.86 23.76
C SER A 37 12.33 14.31 23.52
N GLU A 38 12.49 13.00 23.68
CA GLU A 38 13.75 12.30 23.45
C GLU A 38 13.79 11.67 22.05
N PRO A 39 14.97 11.52 21.41
CA PRO A 39 15.10 10.84 20.15
C PRO A 39 14.72 9.36 20.29
N THR A 40 13.95 8.85 19.33
CA THR A 40 13.61 7.42 19.21
C THR A 40 14.86 6.62 18.89
N TYR A 41 15.72 7.16 18.03
CA TYR A 41 17.01 6.58 17.66
C TYR A 41 18.06 7.66 17.55
N THR A 42 19.29 7.32 17.98
CA THR A 42 20.48 8.14 17.77
C THR A 42 21.51 7.31 17.02
N LEU A 43 21.93 7.81 15.87
CA LEU A 43 22.92 7.15 15.01
C LEU A 43 24.15 8.06 14.90
N SER A 44 25.34 7.52 15.11
CA SER A 44 26.60 8.26 14.98
C SER A 44 27.60 7.55 14.10
N LYS A 45 28.40 8.31 13.38
CA LYS A 45 29.50 7.82 12.55
C LYS A 45 30.73 8.68 12.71
N GLN A 46 31.89 8.03 12.63
CA GLN A 46 33.19 8.69 12.61
C GLN A 46 33.80 8.58 11.22
N ILE A 47 34.54 9.60 10.80
CA ILE A 47 35.32 9.60 9.60
C ILE A 47 36.68 8.96 9.91
N THR A 48 36.93 7.81 9.30
CA THR A 48 38.14 6.99 9.59
C THR A 48 39.21 7.11 8.49
N SER A 49 38.89 7.77 7.37
CA SER A 49 39.80 7.90 6.23
C SER A 49 39.99 9.36 5.87
N ILE A 50 41.24 9.72 5.56
CA ILE A 50 41.60 11.08 5.11
C ILE A 50 40.89 11.48 3.77
N THR A 51 40.45 10.49 3.01
CA THR A 51 39.77 10.73 1.73
C THR A 51 38.25 10.84 1.89
N GLN A 52 37.73 10.52 3.06
CA GLN A 52 36.29 10.62 3.33
C GLN A 52 36.00 11.97 3.95
N THR A 53 35.10 12.75 3.35
CA THR A 53 34.67 14.06 3.85
C THR A 53 33.25 14.04 4.37
N GLU A 54 32.47 13.04 4.03
CA GLU A 54 31.03 12.95 4.31
C GLU A 54 30.63 11.65 5.01
N THR A 55 29.49 11.69 5.69
CA THR A 55 28.86 10.54 6.35
C THR A 55 27.45 10.35 5.84
N TYR A 56 26.99 9.10 5.76
CA TYR A 56 25.69 8.71 5.20
C TYR A 56 24.89 7.89 6.20
N TYR A 57 23.59 8.21 6.32
CA TYR A 57 22.64 7.52 7.20
C TYR A 57 21.43 7.08 6.41
N ASN A 58 21.22 5.77 6.27
CA ASN A 58 19.98 5.26 5.74
C ASN A 58 18.93 5.15 6.86
N ILE A 59 17.85 5.93 6.77
CA ILE A 59 16.84 6.02 7.81
C ILE A 59 15.57 5.21 7.48
N SER A 60 15.42 4.70 6.27
CA SER A 60 14.19 4.05 5.81
C SER A 60 13.81 2.81 6.63
N THR A 61 14.79 2.03 7.11
CA THR A 61 14.55 0.83 7.92
C THR A 61 13.92 1.16 9.27
N TYR A 62 14.33 2.26 9.90
CA TYR A 62 13.78 2.70 11.19
C TYR A 62 12.34 3.22 11.03
N ILE A 63 12.05 3.88 9.90
CA ILE A 63 10.70 4.36 9.58
C ILE A 63 9.74 3.18 9.37
N LYS A 64 10.21 2.11 8.72
CA LYS A 64 9.39 0.93 8.44
C LYS A 64 8.84 0.27 9.71
N ASP A 65 9.60 0.27 10.79
CA ASP A 65 9.19 -0.34 12.06
C ASP A 65 8.00 0.37 12.73
N PHE A 66 7.70 1.60 12.30
CA PHE A 66 6.58 2.41 12.80
C PHE A 66 5.35 2.38 11.88
N ILE A 67 5.35 1.59 10.81
CA ILE A 67 4.24 1.55 9.87
C ILE A 67 3.56 0.18 9.94
N GLU A 68 2.38 0.13 10.54
CA GLU A 68 1.52 -1.03 10.55
C GLU A 68 0.42 -0.85 9.50
N ASN A 69 0.39 -1.69 8.49
CA ASN A 69 -0.67 -1.64 7.50
C ASN A 69 -1.90 -2.37 8.03
N ILE A 70 -2.82 -1.65 8.64
CA ILE A 70 -4.09 -2.19 9.11
C ILE A 70 -4.98 -2.59 7.94
N ASN A 71 -5.84 -3.57 8.19
CA ASN A 71 -6.78 -4.07 7.20
C ASN A 71 -7.81 -2.98 6.80
N PRO A 72 -8.01 -2.73 5.49
CA PRO A 72 -8.86 -1.66 4.98
C PRO A 72 -10.36 -1.82 5.23
N GLN A 73 -10.80 -2.77 6.04
CA GLN A 73 -12.21 -3.15 6.18
C GLN A 73 -13.13 -2.10 6.84
N THR A 74 -12.59 -1.13 7.54
CA THR A 74 -13.39 -0.08 8.18
C THR A 74 -13.25 1.22 7.39
N VAL A 75 -14.29 1.58 6.66
CA VAL A 75 -14.30 2.80 5.85
C VAL A 75 -15.08 3.88 6.56
N LEU A 76 -14.37 4.80 7.21
CA LEU A 76 -14.86 6.15 7.44
C LEU A 76 -14.28 7.05 6.34
N LEU A 77 -15.09 7.91 5.75
CA LEU A 77 -14.69 8.81 4.65
C LEU A 77 -13.54 9.75 5.03
N ILE A 78 -13.43 10.06 6.30
CA ILE A 78 -12.33 10.83 6.89
C ILE A 78 -11.89 10.03 8.11
N ASP A 79 -10.79 9.32 7.99
CA ASP A 79 -10.21 8.63 9.13
C ASP A 79 -9.01 9.43 9.61
N THR A 80 -9.25 10.24 10.61
CA THR A 80 -8.20 10.96 11.33
C THR A 80 -7.41 10.04 12.26
N GLU A 81 -7.89 8.80 12.45
CA GLU A 81 -7.35 7.87 13.45
C GLU A 81 -6.54 6.72 12.84
N GLU A 82 -6.43 6.59 11.51
CA GLU A 82 -5.52 5.59 10.93
C GLU A 82 -4.05 6.01 11.06
N LYS A 83 -3.63 6.07 12.30
CA LYS A 83 -2.27 6.40 12.73
C LYS A 83 -1.19 5.48 12.13
N GLU A 84 -1.60 4.37 11.56
CA GLU A 84 -0.73 3.23 11.30
C GLU A 84 -0.30 3.09 9.83
N MET A 85 -0.90 3.85 8.92
CA MET A 85 -0.51 3.82 7.51
C MET A 85 0.66 4.74 7.18
N TYR A 86 0.98 5.66 8.06
CA TYR A 86 2.09 6.58 7.93
C TYR A 86 2.57 7.03 9.32
N CYS A 87 3.79 7.49 9.39
CA CYS A 87 4.36 8.11 10.59
C CYS A 87 4.98 9.45 10.27
N LEU A 88 5.08 10.30 11.28
CA LEU A 88 5.80 11.56 11.24
C LEU A 88 7.23 11.32 11.68
N VAL A 89 8.18 11.95 11.02
CA VAL A 89 9.61 11.75 11.24
C VAL A 89 10.30 13.10 11.29
N GLU A 90 11.00 13.36 12.37
CA GLU A 90 11.91 14.48 12.49
C GLU A 90 13.33 13.95 12.56
N VAL A 91 14.23 14.53 11.80
CA VAL A 91 15.64 14.21 11.80
C VAL A 91 16.45 15.45 12.13
N ILE A 92 17.18 15.44 13.24
CA ILE A 92 18.12 16.48 13.59
C ILE A 92 19.52 15.97 13.24
N THR A 93 20.25 16.76 12.49
CA THR A 93 21.60 16.43 12.01
C THR A 93 22.65 17.24 12.76
N TYR A 94 23.75 16.57 13.10
CA TYR A 94 24.87 17.16 13.83
C TYR A 94 26.22 16.75 13.23
N TYR A 95 27.20 17.61 13.34
CA TYR A 95 28.59 17.28 13.03
C TYR A 95 29.49 17.55 14.26
N THR A 96 30.69 17.02 14.24
CA THR A 96 31.71 17.25 15.27
C THR A 96 33.12 17.32 14.67
N GLU A 97 33.94 18.20 15.25
CA GLU A 97 35.35 18.38 14.90
C GLU A 97 36.29 17.74 15.94
N ASP A 98 35.76 17.29 17.08
CA ASP A 98 36.54 16.75 18.22
C ASP A 98 35.98 15.43 18.81
N LEU A 99 34.84 14.93 18.33
CA LEU A 99 34.09 13.78 18.83
C LEU A 99 33.51 13.96 20.25
N ILE A 100 33.55 15.14 20.80
CA ILE A 100 33.02 15.46 22.12
C ILE A 100 31.81 16.37 21.99
N ASP A 101 31.98 17.50 21.33
CA ASP A 101 30.93 18.48 21.12
C ASP A 101 30.30 18.34 19.74
N TYR A 102 28.98 18.28 19.70
CA TYR A 102 28.20 18.14 18.48
C TYR A 102 27.45 19.42 18.19
N THR A 103 27.70 19.98 17.00
CA THR A 103 27.02 21.15 16.50
C THR A 103 25.83 20.75 15.64
N GLU A 104 24.66 21.27 15.95
CA GLU A 104 23.45 21.08 15.15
C GLU A 104 23.59 21.80 13.81
N ILE A 105 23.18 21.11 12.74
CA ILE A 105 23.22 21.64 11.36
C ILE A 105 21.82 22.02 10.92
N ASP A 106 20.87 21.04 10.98
CA ASP A 106 19.54 21.20 10.40
C ASP A 106 18.54 20.27 11.06
N THR A 107 17.27 20.67 11.01
CA THR A 107 16.12 19.86 11.40
C THR A 107 15.23 19.64 10.20
N LEU A 108 15.04 18.37 9.83
CA LEU A 108 14.32 17.95 8.66
C LEU A 108 13.05 17.18 9.04
N ASP A 109 11.91 17.57 8.47
CA ASP A 109 10.62 16.94 8.71
C ASP A 109 10.16 16.13 7.51
N PHE A 110 9.71 14.89 7.80
CA PHE A 110 9.25 13.94 6.79
C PHE A 110 7.99 13.22 7.22
N VAL A 111 7.30 12.65 6.21
CA VAL A 111 6.25 11.66 6.38
C VAL A 111 6.76 10.33 5.86
N GLY A 112 6.77 9.31 6.69
CA GLY A 112 7.11 7.94 6.30
C GLY A 112 5.87 7.17 5.87
N VAL A 113 5.93 6.49 4.71
CA VAL A 113 4.87 5.60 4.20
C VAL A 113 5.45 4.26 3.76
N ASN A 114 4.65 3.18 3.79
CA ASN A 114 5.11 1.84 3.39
C ASN A 114 5.15 1.67 1.86
N GLY A 115 5.72 2.63 1.16
CA GLY A 115 5.91 2.59 -0.29
C GLY A 115 7.32 2.18 -0.69
N PHE A 116 7.53 2.07 -2.01
CA PHE A 116 8.84 1.88 -2.60
C PHE A 116 8.98 2.66 -3.91
N THR A 117 10.20 3.01 -4.28
CA THR A 117 10.52 3.63 -5.56
C THR A 117 11.36 2.69 -6.41
N ASN A 118 11.23 2.83 -7.72
CA ASN A 118 12.21 2.22 -8.63
C ASN A 118 13.46 3.11 -8.65
N PRO A 119 14.64 2.62 -8.27
CA PRO A 119 15.88 3.41 -8.29
C PRO A 119 16.22 4.01 -9.66
N ALA A 120 15.74 3.39 -10.74
CA ALA A 120 15.92 3.91 -12.10
C ALA A 120 15.05 5.14 -12.41
N LEU A 121 14.02 5.43 -11.60
CA LEU A 121 13.10 6.54 -11.80
C LEU A 121 13.42 7.77 -10.93
N GLY A 122 14.45 7.71 -10.08
CA GLY A 122 14.91 8.84 -9.28
C GLY A 122 14.94 8.61 -7.78
N ALA A 123 15.00 9.69 -7.02
CA ALA A 123 15.19 9.66 -5.58
C ALA A 123 13.97 9.12 -4.84
N ASN A 124 14.22 8.45 -3.69
CA ASN A 124 13.21 7.92 -2.79
C ASN A 124 12.51 9.02 -1.98
N GLN A 125 12.03 10.05 -2.64
CA GLN A 125 11.25 11.08 -1.96
C GLN A 125 10.29 11.78 -2.93
N ALA A 126 9.15 12.20 -2.39
CA ALA A 126 8.23 13.11 -3.05
C ALA A 126 7.99 14.32 -2.14
N THR A 127 7.74 15.48 -2.73
CA THR A 127 7.35 16.67 -1.96
C THR A 127 5.84 16.74 -1.92
N ILE A 128 5.28 16.86 -0.70
CA ILE A 128 3.86 17.15 -0.55
C ILE A 128 3.67 18.64 -0.83
N GLU A 129 3.03 18.94 -1.94
CA GLU A 129 2.63 20.30 -2.27
C GLU A 129 1.23 20.65 -1.74
N SER A 130 0.48 19.75 -1.23
CA SER A 130 -0.78 19.74 -0.49
C SER A 130 -1.49 18.39 -0.52
N VAL A 131 -1.38 17.63 -1.61
CA VAL A 131 -2.02 16.32 -1.76
C VAL A 131 -1.06 15.35 -2.47
N ILE A 132 -0.91 14.16 -1.90
CA ILE A 132 -0.21 13.03 -2.54
C ILE A 132 -1.17 11.85 -2.68
N TYR A 133 -1.24 11.30 -3.89
CA TYR A 133 -1.96 10.06 -4.14
C TYR A 133 -1.13 8.88 -3.64
N LEU A 134 -1.69 8.12 -2.72
CA LEU A 134 -1.17 6.81 -2.32
C LEU A 134 -1.75 5.67 -3.21
N THR A 135 -2.20 6.02 -4.40
CA THR A 135 -2.75 5.09 -5.39
C THR A 135 -2.26 5.52 -6.77
N ASN A 136 -2.05 4.57 -7.67
CA ASN A 136 -1.66 4.92 -9.04
C ASN A 136 -2.86 5.57 -9.77
N PRO A 137 -2.82 6.88 -10.05
CA PRO A 137 -3.96 7.59 -10.62
C PRO A 137 -4.12 7.38 -12.13
N THR A 138 -3.18 6.71 -12.80
CA THR A 138 -3.17 6.58 -14.27
C THR A 138 -3.88 5.33 -14.77
N ILE A 139 -4.44 4.52 -13.86
CA ILE A 139 -4.98 3.20 -14.19
C ILE A 139 -6.48 3.18 -13.99
N ASP A 140 -7.19 2.67 -15.00
CA ASP A 140 -8.62 2.43 -14.91
C ASP A 140 -8.92 1.36 -13.86
N VAL A 141 -9.74 1.66 -12.90
CA VAL A 141 -10.23 0.68 -11.92
C VAL A 141 -11.48 0.01 -12.48
N LEU A 142 -11.44 -1.31 -12.59
CA LEU A 142 -12.56 -2.11 -13.04
C LEU A 142 -13.34 -2.66 -11.85
N THR A 143 -14.63 -2.50 -11.86
CA THR A 143 -15.52 -3.05 -10.83
C THR A 143 -16.78 -3.66 -11.41
N ASN A 144 -17.33 -4.62 -10.72
CA ASN A 144 -18.64 -5.21 -11.04
C ASN A 144 -19.73 -4.72 -10.08
N ASP A 145 -19.54 -3.63 -9.44
CA ASP A 145 -20.45 -3.20 -8.40
C ASP A 145 -21.78 -2.68 -8.99
N LEU A 146 -22.68 -3.61 -9.23
CA LEU A 146 -24.08 -3.37 -9.61
C LEU A 146 -24.96 -3.05 -8.39
N GLU A 147 -24.41 -3.16 -7.17
CA GLU A 147 -25.20 -2.89 -5.99
C GLU A 147 -25.49 -1.40 -5.86
N THR A 148 -26.77 -1.10 -6.02
CA THR A 148 -27.33 0.24 -5.91
C THR A 148 -27.43 0.73 -4.46
N THR A 149 -27.20 -0.14 -3.49
CA THR A 149 -27.33 0.15 -2.08
C THR A 149 -26.00 -0.08 -1.36
N PHE A 150 -25.21 0.99 -1.22
CA PHE A 150 -24.17 1.01 -0.21
C PHE A 150 -24.82 1.19 1.16
N SER A 151 -24.80 0.17 1.96
CA SER A 151 -24.87 0.36 3.39
C SER A 151 -23.54 0.97 3.84
N SER A 152 -23.60 1.98 4.69
CA SER A 152 -22.48 2.78 5.19
C SER A 152 -21.37 1.98 5.89
N SER A 153 -21.46 0.68 5.94
CA SER A 153 -20.56 -0.23 6.64
C SER A 153 -19.88 -1.27 5.74
N GLN A 154 -20.09 -1.27 4.42
CA GLN A 154 -19.59 -2.36 3.58
C GLN A 154 -18.71 -1.89 2.43
N ASN A 155 -17.47 -2.33 2.45
CA ASN A 155 -16.56 -2.71 1.35
C ASN A 155 -16.62 -1.90 0.03
N VAL A 156 -16.81 -0.58 0.11
CA VAL A 156 -16.70 0.28 -1.07
C VAL A 156 -15.22 0.35 -1.46
N PRO A 157 -14.86 0.07 -2.72
CA PRO A 157 -13.51 0.34 -3.19
C PRO A 157 -13.20 1.82 -3.04
N TYR A 158 -12.03 2.13 -2.52
CA TYR A 158 -11.56 3.49 -2.29
C TYR A 158 -10.08 3.61 -2.67
N PHE A 159 -9.60 4.83 -2.79
CA PHE A 159 -8.18 5.12 -2.90
C PHE A 159 -7.76 6.07 -1.80
N ASN A 160 -6.48 6.00 -1.44
CA ASN A 160 -5.92 6.79 -0.36
C ASN A 160 -5.19 8.02 -0.89
N LEU A 161 -5.32 9.11 -0.13
CA LEU A 161 -4.58 10.36 -0.31
C LEU A 161 -3.93 10.74 1.02
N LEU A 162 -2.70 11.24 0.96
CA LEU A 162 -2.15 12.06 2.04
C LEU A 162 -2.36 13.53 1.70
N VAL A 163 -2.92 14.26 2.64
CA VAL A 163 -3.17 15.68 2.51
C VAL A 163 -2.47 16.42 3.65
N GLU A 164 -1.65 17.38 3.30
CA GLU A 164 -1.10 18.33 4.26
C GLU A 164 -2.10 19.48 4.43
N TRP A 165 -2.75 19.54 5.59
CA TRP A 165 -3.65 20.61 5.97
C TRP A 165 -2.84 21.70 6.67
N GLY A 166 -2.72 22.84 6.04
CA GLY A 166 -2.03 23.99 6.66
C GLY A 166 -2.99 24.85 7.48
N ALA A 167 -2.46 25.63 8.40
CA ALA A 167 -3.21 26.62 9.21
C ALA A 167 -3.81 27.79 8.40
N VAL A 168 -3.98 27.64 7.09
CA VAL A 168 -4.58 28.65 6.22
C VAL A 168 -6.07 28.40 6.18
N ALA A 169 -6.82 29.21 6.90
CA ALA A 169 -8.27 29.20 6.87
C ALA A 169 -8.78 29.30 5.42
N GLY A 170 -9.73 28.43 5.05
CA GLY A 170 -10.40 28.43 3.75
C GLY A 170 -9.85 27.46 2.70
N LYS A 171 -9.03 26.48 3.08
CA LYS A 171 -8.73 25.35 2.19
C LYS A 171 -9.94 24.43 2.07
N GLU A 172 -10.42 24.27 0.87
CA GLU A 172 -11.46 23.28 0.55
C GLU A 172 -10.91 22.28 -0.48
N LEU A 173 -10.99 21.00 -0.17
CA LEU A 173 -10.84 19.93 -1.14
C LEU A 173 -12.20 19.52 -1.66
N LYS A 174 -12.32 19.45 -2.97
CA LYS A 174 -13.53 18.96 -3.63
C LYS A 174 -13.23 17.63 -4.32
N TYR A 175 -14.12 16.68 -4.15
CA TYR A 175 -14.17 15.48 -4.96
C TYR A 175 -15.18 15.70 -6.07
N VAL A 176 -14.74 15.70 -7.32
CA VAL A 176 -15.58 15.89 -8.47
C VAL A 176 -15.76 14.56 -9.19
N TYR A 177 -16.97 14.04 -9.16
CA TYR A 177 -17.36 12.81 -9.84
C TYR A 177 -18.05 13.18 -11.14
N LYS A 178 -17.56 12.67 -12.28
CA LYS A 178 -18.16 12.90 -13.59
C LYS A 178 -18.50 11.59 -14.27
N ASP A 179 -19.69 11.50 -14.84
CA ASP A 179 -20.14 10.37 -15.64
C ASP A 179 -19.21 10.16 -16.84
N LEU A 180 -18.79 8.93 -17.11
CA LEU A 180 -17.96 8.58 -18.26
C LEU A 180 -18.66 8.82 -19.60
N THR A 181 -19.98 8.69 -19.64
CA THR A 181 -20.79 8.84 -20.87
C THR A 181 -21.35 10.24 -21.06
N ASN A 182 -21.54 10.96 -19.97
CA ASN A 182 -22.07 12.33 -20.00
C ASN A 182 -21.29 13.23 -19.02
N THR A 183 -20.20 13.82 -19.48
CA THR A 183 -19.31 14.67 -18.69
C THR A 183 -19.98 15.93 -18.12
N ASN A 184 -21.19 16.30 -18.61
CA ASN A 184 -21.99 17.40 -18.05
C ASN A 184 -22.69 16.95 -16.75
N ASN A 185 -22.82 15.66 -16.52
CA ASN A 185 -23.40 15.10 -15.30
C ASN A 185 -22.28 14.93 -14.28
N SER A 186 -22.20 15.84 -13.32
CA SER A 186 -21.17 15.84 -12.29
C SER A 186 -21.76 16.06 -10.91
N ILE A 187 -21.15 15.47 -9.92
CA ILE A 187 -21.47 15.64 -8.50
C ILE A 187 -20.19 16.04 -7.79
N GLU A 188 -20.33 17.04 -6.93
CA GLU A 188 -19.22 17.51 -6.10
C GLU A 188 -19.51 17.17 -4.62
N SER A 189 -18.51 16.73 -3.93
CA SER A 189 -18.49 16.60 -2.48
C SER A 189 -17.37 17.46 -1.93
N ILE A 190 -17.67 18.27 -0.95
CA ILE A 190 -16.72 19.20 -0.34
C ILE A 190 -16.23 18.57 0.94
N LEU A 191 -14.91 18.54 1.11
CA LEU A 191 -14.24 18.29 2.36
C LEU A 191 -13.82 19.65 2.92
N THR A 192 -14.43 20.07 4.01
CA THR A 192 -14.06 21.33 4.68
C THR A 192 -12.81 21.14 5.54
N ASP A 193 -12.15 22.25 5.86
CA ASP A 193 -10.99 22.30 6.75
C ASP A 193 -11.17 21.45 8.01
N ALA A 194 -10.16 20.62 8.29
CA ALA A 194 -9.97 20.15 9.64
C ALA A 194 -9.53 21.34 10.51
N ASP A 195 -10.07 21.45 11.72
CA ASP A 195 -9.80 22.56 12.65
C ASP A 195 -8.32 22.64 13.04
N ASP A 196 -7.55 21.57 12.81
CA ASP A 196 -6.15 21.48 13.18
C ASP A 196 -5.24 21.29 11.94
N ALA A 197 -4.08 21.97 11.96
CA ALA A 197 -3.02 21.73 10.99
C ALA A 197 -2.40 20.36 11.19
N GLY A 198 -2.18 19.61 10.11
CA GLY A 198 -1.61 18.28 10.19
C GLY A 198 -1.58 17.51 8.86
N ILE A 199 -1.16 16.28 8.95
CA ILE A 199 -1.20 15.33 7.83
C ILE A 199 -2.38 14.38 8.04
N TYR A 200 -3.18 14.21 7.03
CA TYR A 200 -4.37 13.36 7.08
C TYR A 200 -4.35 12.33 5.97
N ASN A 201 -4.68 11.09 6.32
CA ASN A 201 -4.96 10.03 5.35
C ASN A 201 -6.44 10.04 5.02
N LEU A 202 -6.77 10.37 3.79
CA LEU A 202 -8.14 10.42 3.31
C LEU A 202 -8.44 9.21 2.44
N LYS A 203 -9.58 8.57 2.72
CA LYS A 203 -10.15 7.50 1.90
C LYS A 203 -11.21 8.08 0.99
N VAL A 204 -10.94 8.09 -0.30
CA VAL A 204 -11.88 8.61 -1.30
C VAL A 204 -12.56 7.44 -1.98
N PRO A 205 -13.89 7.27 -1.79
CA PRO A 205 -14.63 6.22 -2.47
C PRO A 205 -14.68 6.49 -3.97
N TYR A 206 -14.70 5.45 -4.78
CA TYR A 206 -14.80 5.58 -6.23
C TYR A 206 -16.14 6.17 -6.69
N ARG A 207 -17.16 6.07 -5.86
CA ARG A 207 -18.48 6.69 -6.11
C ARG A 207 -19.11 7.20 -4.82
N LEU A 208 -19.97 8.18 -4.93
CA LEU A 208 -20.77 8.68 -3.81
C LEU A 208 -22.01 7.82 -3.58
N ASN A 209 -22.40 7.68 -2.30
CA ASN A 209 -23.64 7.03 -1.93
C ASN A 209 -24.85 7.74 -2.58
N GLY A 210 -25.72 6.98 -3.22
CA GLY A 210 -26.92 7.49 -3.89
C GLY A 210 -26.71 8.08 -5.29
N SER A 211 -25.48 8.16 -5.79
CA SER A 211 -25.15 8.67 -7.10
C SER A 211 -24.44 7.60 -7.90
N PHE A 212 -25.15 6.98 -8.81
CA PHE A 212 -24.65 5.86 -9.60
C PHE A 212 -24.57 6.24 -11.07
N TYR A 213 -23.38 6.03 -11.64
CA TYR A 213 -23.15 6.13 -13.07
C TYR A 213 -23.00 4.73 -13.66
N ALA A 214 -23.95 4.32 -14.50
CA ALA A 214 -24.09 2.95 -14.99
C ALA A 214 -22.82 2.40 -15.69
N ASN A 215 -22.08 3.26 -16.37
CA ASN A 215 -20.87 2.89 -17.10
C ASN A 215 -19.57 3.22 -16.33
N GLY A 216 -19.68 3.80 -15.15
CA GLY A 216 -18.57 4.27 -14.35
C GLY A 216 -18.45 5.80 -14.36
N ASN A 217 -17.43 6.28 -13.71
CA ASN A 217 -17.17 7.71 -13.53
C ASN A 217 -15.66 8.00 -13.43
N THR A 218 -15.35 9.27 -13.60
CA THR A 218 -14.03 9.79 -13.19
C THR A 218 -14.14 10.44 -11.81
N VAL A 219 -13.07 10.37 -11.04
CA VAL A 219 -12.92 11.07 -9.77
C VAL A 219 -11.72 12.00 -9.86
N GLN A 220 -11.94 13.27 -9.64
CA GLN A 220 -10.89 14.29 -9.62
C GLN A 220 -10.90 15.01 -8.28
N ILE A 221 -9.72 15.18 -7.70
CA ILE A 221 -9.54 16.03 -6.53
C ILE A 221 -9.23 17.44 -7.00
N VAL A 222 -9.96 18.40 -6.46
CA VAL A 222 -9.76 19.83 -6.73
C VAL A 222 -9.45 20.53 -5.42
N ASP A 223 -8.24 21.08 -5.33
CA ASP A 223 -7.83 21.95 -4.23
C ASP A 223 -8.15 23.40 -4.60
N THR A 224 -9.16 23.98 -3.97
CA THR A 224 -9.61 25.34 -4.26
C THR A 224 -8.66 26.42 -3.76
N SER A 225 -7.74 26.09 -2.86
CA SER A 225 -6.70 27.02 -2.38
C SER A 225 -5.56 27.24 -3.37
N ARG A 226 -5.45 26.34 -4.35
CA ARG A 226 -4.44 26.46 -5.41
C ARG A 226 -4.91 27.49 -6.44
N GLY A 227 -4.26 28.64 -6.49
CA GLY A 227 -4.52 29.67 -7.51
C GLY A 227 -4.32 29.13 -8.94
N GLY A 228 -5.02 29.73 -9.91
CA GLY A 228 -5.11 29.27 -11.31
C GLY A 228 -3.80 29.24 -12.11
N GLY A 229 -2.88 28.40 -11.73
CA GLY A 229 -1.59 28.15 -12.39
C GLY A 229 -0.95 26.84 -11.98
N VAL A 230 -1.54 26.11 -11.04
CA VAL A 230 -1.04 24.82 -10.58
C VAL A 230 -1.61 23.71 -11.47
N ALA A 231 -0.77 22.75 -11.85
CA ALA A 231 -1.20 21.61 -12.64
C ALA A 231 -2.39 20.89 -11.95
N PRO A 232 -3.42 20.54 -12.71
CA PRO A 232 -4.56 19.82 -12.14
C PRO A 232 -4.09 18.50 -11.53
N LEU A 233 -4.67 18.14 -10.40
CA LEU A 233 -4.42 16.85 -9.77
C LEU A 233 -4.87 15.71 -10.70
N PRO A 234 -4.21 14.56 -10.67
CA PRO A 234 -4.56 13.41 -11.50
C PRO A 234 -6.02 13.01 -11.35
N THR A 235 -6.62 12.53 -12.43
CA THR A 235 -8.00 12.03 -12.47
C THR A 235 -7.98 10.51 -12.51
N ILE A 236 -8.69 9.87 -11.57
CA ILE A 236 -8.84 8.42 -11.55
C ILE A 236 -10.09 8.05 -12.33
N THR A 237 -9.96 7.09 -13.23
CA THR A 237 -11.09 6.56 -14.01
C THR A 237 -11.54 5.24 -13.41
N TYR A 238 -12.83 5.15 -13.21
CA TYR A 238 -13.54 4.01 -12.66
C TYR A 238 -14.56 3.50 -13.67
N THR A 239 -14.41 2.24 -14.09
CA THR A 239 -15.28 1.65 -15.12
C THR A 239 -16.06 0.49 -14.53
N THR A 240 -17.38 0.50 -14.71
CA THR A 240 -18.26 -0.60 -14.30
C THR A 240 -18.25 -1.71 -15.34
N VAL A 241 -18.03 -2.94 -14.93
CA VAL A 241 -18.16 -4.12 -15.77
C VAL A 241 -19.60 -4.61 -15.68
N CYS A 242 -20.37 -4.46 -16.77
CA CYS A 242 -21.84 -4.66 -16.79
C CYS A 242 -22.28 -6.11 -16.56
N GLU A 243 -21.47 -7.11 -16.85
CA GLU A 243 -21.85 -8.52 -16.71
C GLU A 243 -20.67 -9.35 -16.22
N SER A 244 -20.79 -9.97 -15.05
CA SER A 244 -19.94 -11.07 -14.68
C SER A 244 -20.71 -12.39 -14.73
N LYS A 245 -20.24 -13.31 -15.52
CA LYS A 245 -20.74 -14.70 -15.54
C LYS A 245 -20.42 -15.41 -14.20
N TYR A 246 -19.41 -14.93 -13.52
CA TYR A 246 -18.85 -15.52 -12.31
C TYR A 246 -18.90 -14.49 -11.17
N THR A 247 -18.93 -14.98 -9.94
CA THR A 247 -18.83 -14.11 -8.76
C THR A 247 -17.50 -13.38 -8.76
N PRO A 248 -17.48 -12.05 -8.74
CA PRO A 248 -16.26 -11.27 -8.68
C PRO A 248 -15.51 -11.58 -7.39
N VAL A 249 -14.17 -11.61 -7.47
CA VAL A 249 -13.29 -11.79 -6.33
C VAL A 249 -12.52 -10.51 -6.09
N ARG A 250 -12.65 -9.94 -4.92
CA ARG A 250 -11.95 -8.73 -4.51
C ARG A 250 -10.55 -9.08 -4.01
N CYS A 251 -9.55 -8.34 -4.47
CA CYS A 251 -8.19 -8.42 -4.02
C CYS A 251 -7.72 -7.02 -3.57
N ASP A 252 -7.37 -6.89 -2.32
CA ASP A 252 -6.80 -5.68 -1.74
C ASP A 252 -5.32 -5.90 -1.46
N PHE A 253 -4.49 -4.92 -1.79
CA PHE A 253 -3.05 -5.01 -1.57
C PHE A 253 -2.43 -3.63 -1.35
N ILE A 254 -1.23 -3.61 -0.77
CA ILE A 254 -0.48 -2.37 -0.59
C ILE A 254 0.37 -2.13 -1.83
N ASN A 255 0.13 -0.99 -2.48
CA ASN A 255 0.82 -0.59 -3.71
C ASN A 255 2.20 0.05 -3.44
N ARG A 256 2.89 0.47 -4.51
CA ARG A 256 4.21 1.13 -4.42
C ARG A 256 4.19 2.46 -3.68
N PHE A 257 3.06 3.12 -3.58
CA PHE A 257 2.93 4.43 -2.91
C PHE A 257 2.61 4.30 -1.42
N GLY A 258 2.45 3.06 -0.91
CA GLY A 258 2.16 2.76 0.48
C GLY A 258 0.68 2.80 0.86
N GLY A 259 -0.21 3.00 -0.10
CA GLY A 259 -1.66 2.96 0.11
C GLY A 259 -2.28 1.62 -0.26
N TRP A 260 -3.47 1.35 0.27
CA TRP A 260 -4.27 0.23 -0.15
C TRP A 260 -4.86 0.46 -1.54
N GLN A 261 -4.81 -0.57 -2.37
CA GLN A 261 -5.39 -0.58 -3.70
C GLN A 261 -6.21 -1.84 -3.88
N THR A 262 -7.38 -1.70 -4.51
CA THR A 262 -8.30 -2.80 -4.79
C THR A 262 -8.30 -3.11 -6.27
N ILE A 263 -8.22 -4.40 -6.61
CA ILE A 263 -8.53 -4.92 -7.94
C ILE A 263 -9.59 -5.99 -7.82
N THR A 264 -10.39 -6.16 -8.87
CA THR A 264 -11.44 -7.18 -8.92
C THR A 264 -11.19 -8.13 -10.07
N PHE A 265 -11.26 -9.43 -9.77
CA PHE A 265 -11.13 -10.50 -10.76
C PHE A 265 -12.52 -10.99 -11.16
N PHE A 266 -12.86 -10.87 -12.45
CA PHE A 266 -14.22 -11.16 -12.96
C PHE A 266 -14.34 -12.50 -13.68
N LYS A 267 -13.23 -13.21 -13.88
CA LYS A 267 -13.23 -14.47 -14.63
C LYS A 267 -13.37 -15.67 -13.70
N ALA A 268 -13.58 -16.83 -14.29
CA ALA A 268 -13.64 -18.09 -13.55
C ALA A 268 -12.41 -18.25 -12.65
N GLN A 269 -12.65 -18.65 -11.42
CA GLN A 269 -11.62 -18.99 -10.46
C GLN A 269 -11.45 -20.51 -10.39
N THR A 270 -10.25 -20.96 -10.04
CA THR A 270 -9.97 -22.36 -9.77
C THR A 270 -9.41 -22.48 -8.36
N ASN A 271 -10.10 -23.21 -7.49
CA ASN A 271 -9.63 -23.51 -6.14
C ASN A 271 -8.96 -24.88 -6.13
N ASN A 272 -7.74 -24.95 -5.65
CA ASN A 272 -7.01 -26.19 -5.45
C ASN A 272 -6.72 -26.40 -3.97
N PHE A 273 -6.83 -27.64 -3.55
CA PHE A 273 -6.50 -28.03 -2.18
C PHE A 273 -5.33 -29.01 -2.24
N GLU A 274 -4.26 -28.69 -1.54
CA GLU A 274 -3.08 -29.53 -1.40
C GLU A 274 -3.10 -30.16 0.00
N PHE A 275 -3.14 -31.47 0.05
CA PHE A 275 -3.12 -32.24 1.29
C PHE A 275 -1.75 -32.84 1.50
N LYS A 276 -1.20 -32.67 2.70
CA LYS A 276 0.06 -33.27 3.12
C LYS A 276 -0.20 -34.08 4.39
N SER A 277 0.40 -35.26 4.47
CA SER A 277 0.41 -36.09 5.65
C SER A 277 1.77 -36.78 5.81
N SER A 278 2.07 -37.19 7.01
CA SER A 278 3.21 -38.05 7.30
C SER A 278 2.70 -39.43 7.58
N ASP A 279 3.39 -40.45 7.08
CA ASP A 279 2.97 -41.82 7.24
C ASP A 279 3.98 -42.61 8.09
N PHE A 280 3.48 -43.50 8.91
CA PHE A 280 4.34 -44.43 9.64
C PHE A 280 3.82 -45.87 9.50
N LYS A 281 4.72 -46.82 9.51
CA LYS A 281 4.40 -48.23 9.49
C LYS A 281 4.06 -48.70 10.89
N VAL A 282 2.91 -49.39 11.01
CA VAL A 282 2.49 -50.03 12.25
C VAL A 282 3.07 -51.43 12.28
N LEU A 283 3.87 -51.76 13.29
CA LEU A 283 4.33 -53.11 13.51
C LEU A 283 3.15 -54.01 13.93
N PRO A 284 2.96 -55.20 13.32
CA PRO A 284 1.93 -56.10 13.73
C PRO A 284 2.16 -56.55 15.18
N ALA A 285 1.14 -56.44 15.98
CA ALA A 285 1.19 -56.78 17.42
C ALA A 285 1.22 -58.29 17.70
N SER A 286 1.02 -59.12 16.68
CA SER A 286 0.96 -60.60 16.80
C SER A 286 1.48 -61.25 15.53
N TRP A 287 1.69 -62.58 15.63
CA TRP A 287 2.05 -63.47 14.50
C TRP A 287 1.01 -63.50 13.39
N ASP A 288 -0.20 -63.10 13.69
CA ASP A 288 -1.32 -63.11 12.78
C ASP A 288 -1.49 -61.69 12.19
N TYR A 289 -0.83 -61.48 11.07
CA TYR A 289 -0.94 -60.23 10.32
C TYR A 289 -2.32 -60.17 9.65
N ASN A 290 -3.18 -59.28 10.18
CA ASN A 290 -4.49 -59.02 9.58
C ASN A 290 -4.35 -57.86 8.53
N PRO A 291 -4.43 -58.18 7.23
CA PRO A 291 -4.30 -57.17 6.19
C PRO A 291 -5.43 -56.10 6.20
N LEU A 292 -6.56 -56.42 6.86
CA LEU A 292 -7.68 -55.48 7.00
C LEU A 292 -7.40 -54.33 7.97
N ILE A 293 -6.41 -54.46 8.85
CA ILE A 293 -6.03 -53.38 9.81
C ILE A 293 -5.15 -52.32 9.15
N GLY A 294 -4.53 -52.65 8.03
CA GLY A 294 -3.55 -51.78 7.34
C GLY A 294 -2.20 -51.71 8.06
N GLY A 295 -1.14 -51.73 7.28
CA GLY A 295 0.25 -51.65 7.78
C GLY A 295 0.82 -50.24 7.87
N THR A 296 0.06 -49.26 7.44
CA THR A 296 0.47 -47.84 7.42
C THR A 296 -0.61 -46.97 8.00
N LYS A 297 -0.24 -46.03 8.84
CA LYS A 297 -1.15 -45.01 9.37
C LYS A 297 -0.60 -43.63 9.03
N SER A 298 -1.50 -42.75 8.61
CA SER A 298 -1.18 -41.37 8.31
C SER A 298 -1.47 -40.50 9.53
N PHE A 299 -0.64 -39.50 9.75
CA PHE A 299 -0.76 -38.50 10.82
C PHE A 299 -0.26 -37.15 10.33
N ASN A 300 -0.40 -36.10 11.12
CA ASN A 300 0.04 -34.72 10.82
C ASN A 300 -0.57 -34.23 9.50
N PHE A 301 -1.89 -34.31 9.40
CA PHE A 301 -2.60 -33.83 8.23
C PHE A 301 -2.54 -32.30 8.14
N GLN A 302 -2.17 -31.80 7.00
CA GLN A 302 -2.19 -30.39 6.65
C GLN A 302 -2.94 -30.21 5.34
N ALA A 303 -3.76 -29.19 5.25
CA ALA A 303 -4.43 -28.83 4.02
C ALA A 303 -4.23 -27.33 3.74
N MET A 304 -3.65 -27.04 2.59
CA MET A 304 -3.44 -25.70 2.08
C MET A 304 -4.40 -25.45 0.92
N GLN A 305 -4.93 -24.24 0.85
CA GLN A 305 -5.78 -23.82 -0.25
C GLN A 305 -5.03 -22.83 -1.13
N THR A 306 -5.10 -23.05 -2.44
CA THR A 306 -4.64 -22.10 -3.44
C THR A 306 -5.79 -21.71 -4.35
N VAL A 307 -5.80 -20.47 -4.79
CA VAL A 307 -6.79 -19.96 -5.75
C VAL A 307 -6.08 -19.34 -6.94
N LYS A 308 -6.49 -19.77 -8.15
CA LYS A 308 -6.04 -19.17 -9.41
C LYS A 308 -7.09 -18.18 -9.86
N LEU A 309 -6.68 -16.94 -10.04
CA LEU A 309 -7.52 -15.83 -10.48
C LEU A 309 -7.03 -15.28 -11.80
N ASN A 310 -7.96 -14.79 -12.62
CA ASN A 310 -7.67 -14.23 -13.94
C ASN A 310 -8.28 -12.83 -14.04
N THR A 311 -7.47 -11.85 -14.46
CA THR A 311 -7.90 -10.45 -14.62
C THR A 311 -8.95 -10.26 -15.71
N GLY A 312 -9.05 -11.23 -16.64
CA GLY A 312 -9.70 -10.98 -17.92
C GLY A 312 -8.81 -10.10 -18.79
N PHE A 313 -9.40 -9.57 -19.87
CA PHE A 313 -8.67 -8.72 -20.79
C PHE A 313 -8.54 -7.30 -20.20
N VAL A 314 -7.30 -6.83 -20.08
CA VAL A 314 -6.94 -5.53 -19.55
C VAL A 314 -6.05 -4.77 -20.54
N LYS A 315 -5.93 -3.46 -20.35
CA LYS A 315 -5.04 -2.61 -21.14
C LYS A 315 -3.57 -2.88 -20.76
N GLU A 316 -2.64 -2.53 -21.65
CA GLU A 316 -1.21 -2.74 -21.43
C GLU A 316 -0.69 -2.05 -20.16
N ASN A 317 -1.15 -0.83 -19.88
CA ASN A 317 -0.75 -0.08 -18.69
C ASN A 317 -1.18 -0.73 -17.36
N PHE A 318 -2.09 -1.73 -17.40
CA PHE A 318 -2.49 -2.47 -16.19
C PHE A 318 -1.35 -3.31 -15.60
N ILE A 319 -0.27 -3.52 -16.36
CA ILE A 319 0.93 -4.19 -15.85
C ILE A 319 1.51 -3.52 -14.61
N ASP A 320 1.40 -2.20 -14.49
CA ASP A 320 1.90 -1.46 -13.33
C ASP A 320 1.17 -1.85 -12.06
N VAL A 321 -0.16 -2.07 -12.13
CA VAL A 321 -0.95 -2.58 -10.99
C VAL A 321 -0.56 -4.00 -10.62
N ILE A 322 -0.37 -4.85 -11.63
CA ILE A 322 0.07 -6.23 -11.40
C ILE A 322 1.48 -6.26 -10.80
N PHE A 323 2.37 -5.38 -11.27
CA PHE A 323 3.70 -5.23 -10.66
C PHE A 323 3.61 -4.83 -9.20
N ASP A 324 2.77 -3.85 -8.86
CA ASP A 324 2.54 -3.42 -7.48
C ASP A 324 1.98 -4.54 -6.62
N LEU A 325 1.03 -5.33 -7.16
CA LEU A 325 0.49 -6.50 -6.49
C LEU A 325 1.58 -7.55 -6.18
N TYR A 326 2.46 -7.85 -7.16
CA TYR A 326 3.57 -8.80 -6.97
C TYR A 326 4.62 -8.30 -5.96
N ALA A 327 4.80 -6.98 -5.90
CA ALA A 327 5.72 -6.34 -4.97
C ALA A 327 5.11 -6.05 -3.60
N SER A 328 3.82 -6.32 -3.42
CA SER A 328 3.09 -6.05 -2.18
C SER A 328 3.54 -6.98 -1.04
N GLU A 329 3.68 -6.41 0.15
CA GLU A 329 3.96 -7.17 1.38
C GLU A 329 2.68 -7.75 2.02
N LYS A 330 1.53 -7.16 1.75
CA LYS A 330 0.25 -7.57 2.32
C LYS A 330 -0.82 -7.63 1.23
N ILE A 331 -1.38 -8.80 1.03
CA ILE A 331 -2.40 -9.08 0.03
C ILE A 331 -3.56 -9.79 0.70
N LEU A 332 -4.77 -9.34 0.40
CA LEU A 332 -6.00 -9.93 0.90
C LEU A 332 -6.90 -10.33 -0.27
N ILE A 333 -7.49 -11.51 -0.21
CA ILE A 333 -8.56 -11.93 -1.11
C ILE A 333 -9.81 -12.11 -0.27
N ASP A 334 -10.85 -11.35 -0.58
CA ASP A 334 -12.10 -11.31 0.21
C ASP A 334 -11.81 -11.23 1.72
N ASN A 335 -10.90 -10.30 2.09
CA ASN A 335 -10.43 -10.05 3.47
C ASN A 335 -9.59 -11.17 4.12
N LYS A 336 -9.19 -12.18 3.36
CA LYS A 336 -8.35 -13.26 3.86
C LYS A 336 -6.91 -13.09 3.38
N PRO A 337 -5.92 -13.17 4.26
CA PRO A 337 -4.53 -12.98 3.89
C PRO A 337 -4.03 -14.10 2.97
N VAL A 338 -3.34 -13.68 1.90
CA VAL A 338 -2.78 -14.57 0.88
C VAL A 338 -1.36 -14.14 0.50
N THR A 339 -0.64 -15.07 -0.11
CA THR A 339 0.65 -14.81 -0.77
C THR A 339 0.59 -15.24 -2.22
N ILE A 340 1.40 -14.64 -3.08
CA ILE A 340 1.51 -15.07 -4.48
C ILE A 340 2.45 -16.27 -4.54
N LYS A 341 1.96 -17.38 -5.09
CA LYS A 341 2.71 -18.64 -5.21
C LYS A 341 3.81 -18.55 -6.27
N SER A 342 3.51 -17.95 -7.43
CA SER A 342 4.49 -17.73 -8.50
C SER A 342 5.06 -16.32 -8.42
N LYS A 343 6.35 -16.20 -8.14
CA LYS A 343 7.05 -14.89 -8.03
C LYS A 343 7.63 -14.40 -9.36
N SER A 344 7.15 -14.89 -10.49
CA SER A 344 7.59 -14.48 -11.82
C SER A 344 6.46 -13.78 -12.54
N LEU A 345 6.71 -12.56 -12.98
CA LEU A 345 5.79 -11.75 -13.77
C LEU A 345 6.37 -11.57 -15.17
N ALA A 346 5.65 -12.02 -16.20
CA ALA A 346 6.02 -11.78 -17.58
C ALA A 346 5.40 -10.48 -18.07
N TYR A 347 6.22 -9.58 -18.56
CA TYR A 347 5.77 -8.37 -19.24
C TYR A 347 5.28 -8.74 -20.64
N LYS A 348 3.99 -8.54 -20.88
CA LYS A 348 3.36 -8.88 -22.16
C LYS A 348 3.09 -7.60 -22.95
N THR A 349 3.65 -7.51 -24.16
CA THR A 349 3.34 -6.44 -25.11
C THR A 349 2.68 -7.07 -26.34
N GLN A 350 1.57 -6.50 -26.80
CA GLN A 350 0.90 -6.98 -27.99
C GLN A 350 0.64 -5.81 -28.95
N ILE A 351 1.16 -5.95 -30.17
CA ILE A 351 1.03 -4.91 -31.20
C ILE A 351 -0.34 -4.99 -31.90
N LYS A 352 -0.94 -6.17 -32.00
CA LYS A 352 -2.20 -6.39 -32.75
C LYS A 352 -3.44 -6.49 -31.88
N ASP A 353 -3.34 -7.12 -30.73
CA ASP A 353 -4.46 -7.28 -29.78
C ASP A 353 -4.15 -6.47 -28.54
N LYS A 354 -4.90 -5.39 -28.34
CA LYS A 354 -4.76 -4.50 -27.16
C LYS A 354 -5.18 -5.15 -25.83
N ASN A 355 -5.50 -6.44 -25.85
CA ASN A 355 -6.10 -7.17 -24.74
C ASN A 355 -5.13 -8.20 -24.19
N ILE A 356 -4.58 -7.90 -23.02
CA ILE A 356 -3.67 -8.76 -22.29
C ILE A 356 -4.43 -9.33 -21.09
N ASN A 357 -4.19 -10.58 -20.71
CA ASN A 357 -4.72 -11.17 -19.50
C ASN A 357 -3.59 -11.68 -18.61
N TYR A 358 -3.81 -11.60 -17.30
CA TYR A 358 -2.92 -12.13 -16.29
C TYR A 358 -3.64 -13.20 -15.48
N GLU A 359 -2.98 -14.34 -15.28
CA GLU A 359 -3.39 -15.39 -14.35
C GLU A 359 -2.42 -15.39 -13.18
N ILE A 360 -2.96 -15.38 -11.98
CA ILE A 360 -2.18 -15.29 -10.76
C ILE A 360 -2.64 -16.38 -9.81
N ASP A 361 -1.68 -17.14 -9.30
CA ASP A 361 -1.91 -18.18 -8.29
C ASP A 361 -1.62 -17.60 -6.91
N PHE A 362 -2.64 -17.58 -6.07
CA PHE A 362 -2.55 -17.16 -4.67
C PHE A 362 -2.66 -18.36 -3.74
N GLU A 363 -1.94 -18.30 -2.64
CA GLU A 363 -1.97 -19.29 -1.58
C GLU A 363 -2.43 -18.61 -0.29
N TYR A 364 -3.46 -19.18 0.36
CA TYR A 364 -3.92 -18.67 1.66
C TYR A 364 -2.87 -18.94 2.73
N THR A 365 -2.63 -17.95 3.60
CA THR A 365 -1.58 -18.04 4.64
C THR A 365 -2.00 -18.86 5.85
N TYR A 366 -3.23 -19.34 5.89
CA TYR A 366 -3.73 -20.23 6.95
C TYR A 366 -3.98 -21.64 6.41
N ASN A 367 -3.69 -22.62 7.23
CA ASN A 367 -4.00 -24.01 6.93
C ASN A 367 -5.47 -24.29 7.22
N LEU A 368 -6.17 -24.99 6.31
CA LEU A 368 -7.55 -25.43 6.52
C LEU A 368 -7.62 -26.54 7.59
N ILE A 369 -6.59 -27.38 7.63
CA ILE A 369 -6.41 -28.41 8.63
C ILE A 369 -4.99 -28.25 9.16
N ASN A 370 -4.86 -28.13 10.46
CA ASN A 370 -3.57 -28.07 11.13
C ASN A 370 -3.65 -29.02 12.32
N ASP A 371 -3.15 -30.24 12.12
CA ASP A 371 -3.01 -31.23 13.17
C ASP A 371 -1.80 -30.82 14.03
N VAL A 372 -2.08 -30.07 15.09
CA VAL A 372 -1.07 -29.73 16.09
C VAL A 372 -0.98 -30.87 17.06
N GLN A 373 0.10 -31.62 17.02
CA GLN A 373 0.47 -32.57 18.08
C GLN A 373 1.26 -31.89 19.17
#